data_90726323e613b3425f4e428982898e42
#
_entry.id   90726323e613b3425f4e428982898e42
#
_cell.length_a   1.000
_cell.length_b   1.000
_cell.length_c   1.000
_cell.angle_alpha   90.00
_cell.angle_beta   90.00
_cell.angle_gamma   90.00
#
_symmetry.space_group_name_H-M   'P 1'
#
loop_
_entity.id
_entity.type
_entity.pdbx_description
1 polymer ?
#
loop_
_entity_poly.entity_id
_entity_poly.type
_entity_poly.pdbx_seq_one_letter_code
_entity_poly.pdbx_strand_id
1 'polypeptide(L)'
;MKRWKRGAAMLLCLCMMTALLAGCGRGRSGESTASVVMTGSVSTVDPAYATTPAERTLVLHLFDNLYRWTAEGAVPAAAHTYDCTDNEDGTQTYTFHLRRDGKWSDGSNVTAADFVYAWRRLVSPETDSPEAEILSMVAGYEDAHAGDPEALGVYAEDEHTFVVTLSTMCPYFVDAVCTAAATMPVQQKAVEGGEGWSASRTWFVGNGPYRRTGDWSDSLFATLVKQEDHYNARQVRADRIEIRFKSAAEAAKDAGTADAVIGAAGEDGTYGGSSTVGVLLINQMATNMDRTELRQAMSLVIDRDAAAGTLGADYAAAEGLVPHGIRTAGGEEFRAVNGAVIDCEADTYTDRCSQALELMTQAGLRRPEALISLGTVTLLYRNTPAQTALAQRLQKVWQEKLGLSVTLQGEDAETYQQLLSSGAFTLALTELDALYNDASAYLDLWRSGDTRNYALIYMNAYNILMRVAAASTSAEARDAYLKDAEWLLLDTANVIPLYEKEQAYALRGDVTGVVSDGMGAWYFGALWRVEQ
;
A
#
# COMPACT_ATOMS: atom_id res chain seq x y z
N MET A 1 31.68 -18.12 -62.00
CA MET A 1 31.41 -17.09 -60.91
C MET A 1 30.17 -17.31 -60.09
N LYS A 2 29.10 -17.96 -60.55
CA LYS A 2 27.86 -18.18 -59.72
C LYS A 2 27.96 -19.28 -58.63
N ARG A 3 28.86 -20.25 -58.77
CA ARG A 3 29.04 -21.36 -57.81
C ARG A 3 29.85 -20.95 -56.56
N TRP A 4 30.76 -20.01 -56.66
CA TRP A 4 31.58 -19.53 -55.55
C TRP A 4 30.79 -18.62 -54.59
N LYS A 5 29.83 -17.84 -55.10
CA LYS A 5 28.96 -17.00 -54.27
C LYS A 5 27.95 -17.80 -53.41
N ARG A 6 27.53 -18.99 -53.86
CA ARG A 6 26.67 -19.89 -53.07
C ARG A 6 27.42 -20.62 -51.95
N GLY A 7 28.69 -20.96 -52.16
CA GLY A 7 29.54 -21.54 -51.11
C GLY A 7 29.89 -20.55 -50.00
N ALA A 8 30.17 -19.29 -50.36
CA ALA A 8 30.43 -18.23 -49.36
C ALA A 8 29.19 -17.86 -48.53
N ALA A 9 28.00 -17.85 -49.15
CA ALA A 9 26.76 -17.61 -48.44
C ALA A 9 26.39 -18.75 -47.47
N MET A 10 26.62 -20.01 -47.85
CA MET A 10 26.43 -21.17 -46.95
C MET A 10 27.40 -21.17 -45.76
N LEU A 11 28.70 -20.80 -46.02
CA LEU A 11 29.67 -20.69 -44.93
C LEU A 11 29.33 -19.56 -43.95
N LEU A 12 28.83 -18.41 -44.44
CA LEU A 12 28.39 -17.30 -43.59
C LEU A 12 27.14 -17.65 -42.76
N CYS A 13 26.19 -18.38 -43.34
CA CYS A 13 25.02 -18.86 -42.58
C CYS A 13 25.41 -19.92 -41.53
N LEU A 14 26.38 -20.79 -41.83
CA LEU A 14 26.88 -21.78 -40.87
C LEU A 14 27.66 -21.13 -39.73
N CYS A 15 28.46 -20.08 -40.00
CA CYS A 15 29.14 -19.29 -38.97
C CYS A 15 28.16 -18.46 -38.11
N MET A 16 27.05 -17.93 -38.66
CA MET A 16 26.00 -17.28 -37.87
C MET A 16 25.22 -18.27 -37.02
N MET A 17 24.94 -19.48 -37.50
CA MET A 17 24.27 -20.51 -36.69
C MET A 17 25.18 -21.03 -35.56
N THR A 18 26.48 -21.14 -35.77
CA THR A 18 27.44 -21.52 -34.71
C THR A 18 27.65 -20.39 -33.69
N ALA A 19 27.54 -19.11 -34.08
CA ALA A 19 27.60 -17.98 -33.17
C ALA A 19 26.33 -17.89 -32.30
N LEU A 20 25.17 -18.29 -32.82
CA LEU A 20 23.90 -18.38 -32.03
C LEU A 20 23.89 -19.57 -31.06
N LEU A 21 24.65 -20.65 -31.34
CA LEU A 21 24.80 -21.81 -30.47
C LEU A 21 25.92 -21.62 -29.41
N ALA A 22 26.85 -20.70 -29.62
CA ALA A 22 27.89 -20.37 -28.64
C ALA A 22 27.44 -19.37 -27.57
N GLY A 23 26.25 -18.73 -27.73
CA GLY A 23 25.66 -17.82 -26.76
C GLY A 23 24.89 -18.50 -25.64
N CYS A 24 24.61 -19.80 -25.70
CA CYS A 24 23.84 -20.54 -24.72
C CYS A 24 24.69 -21.46 -23.83
N GLY A 25 25.80 -20.97 -23.30
CA GLY A 25 26.66 -21.84 -22.51
C GLY A 25 27.71 -21.14 -21.64
N ARG A 26 27.38 -19.98 -21.08
CA ARG A 26 28.08 -19.52 -19.88
C ARG A 26 27.31 -20.03 -18.68
N GLY A 27 27.66 -21.23 -18.23
CA GLY A 27 27.22 -21.77 -16.97
C GLY A 27 27.48 -20.72 -15.89
N ARG A 28 26.46 -20.33 -15.18
CA ARG A 28 26.55 -19.49 -13.98
C ARG A 28 27.51 -20.20 -13.01
N SER A 29 28.76 -19.78 -12.96
CA SER A 29 29.75 -20.31 -12.03
C SER A 29 29.54 -19.58 -10.69
N GLY A 30 28.70 -20.16 -9.81
CA GLY A 30 28.47 -19.67 -8.47
C GLY A 30 26.98 -19.37 -8.19
N GLU A 31 26.53 -19.70 -6.99
CA GLU A 31 25.23 -19.37 -6.45
C GLU A 31 25.11 -17.84 -6.34
N SER A 32 24.09 -17.23 -6.96
CA SER A 32 23.88 -15.77 -6.89
C SER A 32 23.21 -15.41 -5.58
N THR A 33 23.93 -14.72 -4.70
CA THR A 33 23.40 -14.24 -3.41
C THR A 33 23.11 -12.75 -3.49
N ALA A 34 21.85 -12.37 -3.21
CA ALA A 34 21.42 -10.98 -2.98
C ALA A 34 21.58 -10.62 -1.51
N SER A 35 22.25 -9.50 -1.23
CA SER A 35 22.40 -8.94 0.12
C SER A 35 21.48 -7.77 0.31
N VAL A 36 20.47 -7.91 1.18
CA VAL A 36 19.43 -6.91 1.43
C VAL A 36 19.48 -6.47 2.89
N VAL A 37 19.29 -5.19 3.13
CA VAL A 37 19.09 -4.62 4.46
C VAL A 37 17.73 -3.93 4.48
N MET A 38 16.92 -4.21 5.50
CA MET A 38 15.63 -3.56 5.70
C MET A 38 15.53 -2.98 7.11
N THR A 39 14.76 -1.92 7.27
CA THR A 39 14.44 -1.42 8.62
C THR A 39 13.35 -2.27 9.25
N GLY A 40 13.40 -2.37 10.59
CA GLY A 40 12.40 -3.08 11.37
C GLY A 40 12.87 -4.46 11.86
N SER A 41 11.90 -5.32 12.09
CA SER A 41 12.07 -6.72 12.51
C SER A 41 10.89 -7.55 12.00
N VAL A 42 11.01 -8.86 12.07
CA VAL A 42 9.95 -9.79 11.64
C VAL A 42 9.44 -10.58 12.83
N SER A 43 8.16 -10.48 13.12
CA SER A 43 7.46 -11.25 14.15
C SER A 43 6.68 -12.42 13.57
N THR A 44 6.21 -12.30 12.34
CA THR A 44 5.42 -13.33 11.67
C THR A 44 5.68 -13.36 10.16
N VAL A 45 5.41 -14.50 9.54
CA VAL A 45 5.24 -14.65 8.09
C VAL A 45 3.87 -15.26 7.75
N ASP A 46 2.93 -15.20 8.70
CA ASP A 46 1.52 -15.53 8.45
C ASP A 46 0.89 -14.39 7.65
N PRO A 47 0.37 -14.64 6.44
CA PRO A 47 -0.21 -13.60 5.60
C PRO A 47 -1.31 -12.78 6.30
N ALA A 48 -2.11 -13.41 7.17
CA ALA A 48 -3.21 -12.72 7.87
C ALA A 48 -2.74 -11.71 8.94
N TYR A 49 -1.46 -11.75 9.35
CA TYR A 49 -0.91 -10.89 10.39
C TYR A 49 0.33 -10.10 9.96
N ALA A 50 0.77 -10.25 8.72
CA ALA A 50 1.94 -9.56 8.18
C ALA A 50 1.59 -8.11 7.82
N THR A 51 1.71 -7.20 8.79
CA THR A 51 1.34 -5.78 8.65
C THR A 51 2.51 -4.86 8.35
N THR A 52 3.74 -5.25 8.72
CA THR A 52 4.92 -4.42 8.50
C THR A 52 5.52 -4.64 7.10
N PRO A 53 6.21 -3.65 6.51
CA PRO A 53 6.94 -3.81 5.24
C PRO A 53 7.91 -4.99 5.24
N ALA A 54 8.59 -5.25 6.35
CA ALA A 54 9.53 -6.36 6.51
C ALA A 54 8.82 -7.73 6.44
N GLU A 55 7.70 -7.87 7.14
CA GLU A 55 6.88 -9.10 7.16
C GLU A 55 6.25 -9.36 5.80
N ARG A 56 5.58 -8.35 5.21
CA ARG A 56 4.98 -8.44 3.87
C ARG A 56 6.04 -8.80 2.81
N THR A 57 7.25 -8.25 2.92
CA THR A 57 8.37 -8.60 2.02
C THR A 57 8.71 -10.09 2.10
N LEU A 58 8.79 -10.66 3.31
CA LEU A 58 9.03 -12.11 3.44
C LEU A 58 7.86 -12.92 2.86
N VAL A 59 6.62 -12.51 3.13
CA VAL A 59 5.42 -13.17 2.59
C VAL A 59 5.46 -13.23 1.06
N LEU A 60 5.79 -12.12 0.38
CA LEU A 60 5.90 -12.07 -1.10
C LEU A 60 6.95 -13.02 -1.69
N HIS A 61 7.90 -13.51 -0.90
CA HIS A 61 8.91 -14.48 -1.36
C HIS A 61 8.54 -15.92 -1.00
N LEU A 62 7.83 -16.11 0.11
CA LEU A 62 7.50 -17.42 0.66
C LEU A 62 6.18 -17.97 0.12
N PHE A 63 5.32 -17.09 -0.41
CA PHE A 63 4.03 -17.43 -0.99
C PHE A 63 3.86 -16.81 -2.38
N ASP A 64 2.99 -17.40 -3.18
CA ASP A 64 2.46 -16.85 -4.42
C ASP A 64 0.96 -16.70 -4.32
N ASN A 65 0.48 -15.49 -4.64
CA ASN A 65 -0.94 -15.19 -4.73
C ASN A 65 -1.49 -15.61 -6.12
N LEU A 66 -2.76 -15.30 -6.39
CA LEU A 66 -3.39 -15.49 -7.71
C LEU A 66 -2.58 -14.77 -8.80
N TYR A 67 -2.21 -13.51 -8.54
CA TYR A 67 -1.36 -12.67 -9.36
C TYR A 67 -0.16 -12.16 -8.55
N ARG A 68 0.89 -11.70 -9.22
CA ARG A 68 2.10 -11.13 -8.62
C ARG A 68 2.37 -9.76 -9.21
N TRP A 69 2.77 -8.84 -8.37
CA TRP A 69 3.17 -7.52 -8.78
C TRP A 69 4.58 -7.53 -9.39
N THR A 70 4.74 -6.85 -10.54
CA THR A 70 6.02 -6.63 -11.24
C THR A 70 6.16 -5.16 -11.63
N ALA A 71 7.30 -4.80 -12.22
CA ALA A 71 7.51 -3.45 -12.75
C ALA A 71 6.51 -3.07 -13.88
N GLU A 72 6.00 -4.08 -14.58
CA GLU A 72 5.02 -3.93 -15.67
C GLU A 72 3.56 -3.99 -15.19
N GLY A 73 3.32 -4.19 -13.88
CA GLY A 73 1.99 -4.38 -13.29
C GLY A 73 1.76 -5.79 -12.77
N ALA A 74 0.50 -6.15 -12.50
CA ALA A 74 0.13 -7.48 -12.05
C ALA A 74 0.25 -8.52 -13.18
N VAL A 75 0.93 -9.62 -12.90
CA VAL A 75 1.11 -10.72 -13.84
C VAL A 75 0.59 -12.03 -13.24
N PRO A 76 0.15 -13.01 -14.06
CA PRO A 76 -0.29 -14.32 -13.60
C PRO A 76 0.75 -15.01 -12.70
N ALA A 77 0.30 -15.53 -11.55
CA ALA A 77 1.13 -16.29 -10.61
C ALA A 77 0.50 -17.66 -10.33
N ALA A 78 -0.14 -17.92 -9.18
CA ALA A 78 -0.83 -19.19 -8.94
C ALA A 78 -2.03 -19.41 -9.86
N ALA A 79 -2.72 -18.33 -10.29
CA ALA A 79 -3.65 -18.39 -11.41
C ALA A 79 -2.91 -18.08 -12.73
N HIS A 80 -3.29 -18.73 -13.82
CA HIS A 80 -2.74 -18.43 -15.15
C HIS A 80 -3.66 -17.52 -15.97
N THR A 81 -4.97 -17.51 -15.69
CA THR A 81 -5.99 -16.62 -16.28
C THR A 81 -7.15 -16.45 -15.31
N TYR A 82 -8.00 -15.49 -15.62
CA TYR A 82 -9.33 -15.37 -15.03
C TYR A 82 -10.36 -14.98 -16.10
N ASP A 83 -11.62 -15.30 -15.82
CA ASP A 83 -12.79 -14.74 -16.49
C ASP A 83 -13.51 -13.81 -15.50
N CYS A 84 -14.06 -12.71 -16.01
CA CYS A 84 -14.84 -11.76 -15.23
C CYS A 84 -16.22 -11.59 -15.85
N THR A 85 -17.27 -11.66 -15.05
CA THR A 85 -18.66 -11.51 -15.48
C THR A 85 -19.37 -10.48 -14.63
N ASP A 86 -19.95 -9.46 -15.29
CA ASP A 86 -20.86 -8.52 -14.66
C ASP A 86 -22.25 -9.16 -14.59
N ASN A 87 -22.78 -9.32 -13.38
CA ASN A 87 -24.07 -9.98 -13.16
C ASN A 87 -25.23 -8.97 -13.27
N GLU A 88 -26.43 -9.44 -13.60
CA GLU A 88 -27.62 -8.60 -13.76
C GLU A 88 -28.04 -7.90 -12.45
N ASP A 89 -27.67 -8.43 -11.30
CA ASP A 89 -27.94 -7.85 -9.97
C ASP A 89 -26.94 -6.78 -9.53
N GLY A 90 -25.94 -6.47 -10.36
CA GLY A 90 -24.90 -5.48 -10.10
C GLY A 90 -23.69 -6.02 -9.36
N THR A 91 -23.66 -7.31 -9.04
CA THR A 91 -22.47 -7.99 -8.52
C THR A 91 -21.51 -8.34 -9.66
N GLN A 92 -20.27 -8.70 -9.33
CA GLN A 92 -19.26 -9.10 -10.31
C GLN A 92 -18.63 -10.44 -9.89
N THR A 93 -18.52 -11.38 -10.83
CA THR A 93 -17.94 -12.70 -10.54
C THR A 93 -16.62 -12.88 -11.28
N TYR A 94 -15.57 -13.18 -10.54
CA TYR A 94 -14.26 -13.59 -11.05
C TYR A 94 -14.11 -15.11 -10.92
N THR A 95 -13.71 -15.76 -12.01
CA THR A 95 -13.39 -17.18 -12.06
C THR A 95 -11.92 -17.34 -12.40
N PHE A 96 -11.10 -17.67 -11.40
CA PHE A 96 -9.65 -17.84 -11.56
C PHE A 96 -9.32 -19.27 -11.91
N HIS A 97 -8.53 -19.47 -12.97
CA HIS A 97 -8.02 -20.77 -13.40
C HIS A 97 -6.61 -20.97 -12.86
N LEU A 98 -6.48 -21.83 -11.85
CA LEU A 98 -5.22 -22.09 -11.17
C LEU A 98 -4.30 -22.99 -12.01
N ARG A 99 -3.00 -22.82 -11.82
CA ARG A 99 -1.97 -23.67 -12.40
C ARG A 99 -2.04 -25.09 -11.85
N ARG A 100 -1.85 -26.06 -12.71
CA ARG A 100 -1.79 -27.49 -12.33
C ARG A 100 -0.41 -27.91 -11.80
N ASP A 101 0.63 -27.11 -12.07
CA ASP A 101 2.01 -27.32 -11.64
C ASP A 101 2.37 -26.50 -10.38
N GLY A 102 1.39 -25.77 -9.79
CA GLY A 102 1.55 -25.09 -8.50
C GLY A 102 1.72 -26.10 -7.36
N LYS A 103 2.80 -25.95 -6.58
CA LYS A 103 3.13 -26.86 -5.48
C LYS A 103 3.40 -26.10 -4.19
N TRP A 104 2.98 -26.71 -3.10
CA TRP A 104 3.47 -26.38 -1.78
C TRP A 104 4.89 -26.92 -1.58
N SER A 105 5.65 -26.35 -0.64
CA SER A 105 7.03 -26.76 -0.34
C SER A 105 7.14 -28.17 0.25
N ASP A 106 6.04 -28.80 0.65
CA ASP A 106 5.94 -30.21 1.06
C ASP A 106 5.67 -31.15 -0.13
N GLY A 107 5.53 -30.61 -1.35
CA GLY A 107 5.27 -31.32 -2.60
C GLY A 107 3.80 -31.57 -2.93
N SER A 108 2.86 -31.24 -2.05
CA SER A 108 1.42 -31.31 -2.34
C SER A 108 1.00 -30.23 -3.35
N ASN A 109 -0.18 -30.39 -3.98
CA ASN A 109 -0.69 -29.42 -4.93
C ASN A 109 -1.26 -28.20 -4.21
N VAL A 110 -1.10 -27.02 -4.82
CA VAL A 110 -1.90 -25.84 -4.48
C VAL A 110 -3.24 -25.95 -5.19
N THR A 111 -4.32 -25.77 -4.45
CA THR A 111 -5.68 -25.93 -4.92
C THR A 111 -6.55 -24.71 -4.66
N ALA A 112 -7.70 -24.62 -5.32
CA ALA A 112 -8.69 -23.58 -5.06
C ALA A 112 -9.20 -23.60 -3.60
N ALA A 113 -9.25 -24.77 -2.96
CA ALA A 113 -9.64 -24.89 -1.56
C ALA A 113 -8.67 -24.17 -0.61
N ASP A 114 -7.38 -24.09 -0.94
CA ASP A 114 -6.39 -23.36 -0.12
C ASP A 114 -6.66 -21.85 -0.11
N PHE A 115 -7.11 -21.28 -1.25
CA PHE A 115 -7.54 -19.88 -1.34
C PHE A 115 -8.85 -19.64 -0.59
N VAL A 116 -9.84 -20.53 -0.73
CA VAL A 116 -11.10 -20.45 0.02
C VAL A 116 -10.84 -20.46 1.52
N TYR A 117 -10.02 -21.40 1.99
CA TYR A 117 -9.64 -21.48 3.40
C TYR A 117 -8.93 -20.21 3.88
N ALA A 118 -7.93 -19.74 3.12
CA ALA A 118 -7.16 -18.56 3.48
C ALA A 118 -8.04 -17.30 3.61
N TRP A 119 -8.93 -17.06 2.64
CA TRP A 119 -9.77 -15.87 2.62
C TRP A 119 -10.88 -15.90 3.68
N ARG A 120 -11.49 -17.06 3.92
CA ARG A 120 -12.45 -17.23 5.01
C ARG A 120 -11.79 -17.08 6.38
N ARG A 121 -10.57 -17.61 6.53
CA ARG A 121 -9.77 -17.41 7.73
C ARG A 121 -9.42 -15.93 7.93
N LEU A 122 -9.03 -15.21 6.87
CA LEU A 122 -8.66 -13.80 6.94
C LEU A 122 -9.78 -12.92 7.51
N VAL A 123 -11.03 -13.17 7.11
CA VAL A 123 -12.19 -12.38 7.56
C VAL A 123 -12.81 -12.88 8.86
N SER A 124 -12.45 -14.08 9.32
CA SER A 124 -13.02 -14.68 10.53
C SER A 124 -12.68 -13.86 11.78
N PRO A 125 -13.66 -13.55 12.65
CA PRO A 125 -13.41 -12.89 13.93
C PRO A 125 -12.52 -13.72 14.87
N GLU A 126 -12.44 -15.04 14.69
CA GLU A 126 -11.51 -15.90 15.45
C GLU A 126 -10.04 -15.64 15.09
N THR A 127 -9.79 -15.23 13.85
CA THR A 127 -8.45 -14.80 13.39
C THR A 127 -8.13 -13.39 13.88
N ASP A 128 -9.14 -12.52 13.97
CA ASP A 128 -8.96 -11.10 14.36
C ASP A 128 -7.82 -10.42 13.57
N SER A 129 -7.85 -10.64 12.25
CA SER A 129 -6.80 -10.11 11.38
C SER A 129 -6.95 -8.60 11.19
N PRO A 130 -5.89 -7.81 11.38
CA PRO A 130 -5.91 -6.37 11.08
C PRO A 130 -6.07 -6.06 9.59
N GLU A 131 -5.88 -7.06 8.71
CA GLU A 131 -5.97 -6.94 7.26
C GLU A 131 -7.32 -7.45 6.69
N ALA A 132 -8.27 -7.90 7.54
CA ALA A 132 -9.53 -8.52 7.10
C ALA A 132 -10.31 -7.64 6.11
N GLU A 133 -10.26 -6.33 6.29
CA GLU A 133 -11.01 -5.34 5.52
C GLU A 133 -10.58 -5.25 4.05
N ILE A 134 -9.42 -5.81 3.67
CA ILE A 134 -8.98 -5.91 2.28
C ILE A 134 -9.97 -6.71 1.41
N LEU A 135 -10.82 -7.55 2.03
CA LEU A 135 -11.86 -8.33 1.35
C LEU A 135 -13.26 -7.71 1.49
N SER A 136 -13.41 -6.46 1.95
CA SER A 136 -14.71 -5.81 2.18
C SER A 136 -15.58 -5.69 0.92
N MET A 137 -14.99 -5.71 -0.28
CA MET A 137 -15.71 -5.73 -1.55
C MET A 137 -16.26 -7.13 -1.93
N VAL A 138 -15.85 -8.20 -1.24
CA VAL A 138 -16.35 -9.55 -1.52
C VAL A 138 -17.76 -9.70 -0.94
N ALA A 139 -18.68 -10.26 -1.73
CA ALA A 139 -20.05 -10.49 -1.29
C ALA A 139 -20.09 -11.32 0.00
N GLY A 140 -20.98 -10.95 0.92
CA GLY A 140 -21.12 -11.64 2.22
C GLY A 140 -20.01 -11.29 3.24
N TYR A 141 -19.15 -10.30 2.97
CA TYR A 141 -18.08 -9.90 3.89
C TYR A 141 -18.59 -9.55 5.30
N GLU A 142 -19.65 -8.76 5.41
CA GLU A 142 -20.18 -8.32 6.71
C GLU A 142 -20.65 -9.49 7.58
N ASP A 143 -21.37 -10.46 6.98
CA ASP A 143 -21.82 -11.65 7.68
C ASP A 143 -20.63 -12.55 8.06
N ALA A 144 -19.66 -12.67 7.16
CA ALA A 144 -18.45 -13.46 7.40
C ALA A 144 -17.61 -12.86 8.54
N HIS A 145 -17.44 -11.56 8.56
CA HIS A 145 -16.70 -10.83 9.60
C HIS A 145 -17.47 -10.80 10.94
N ALA A 146 -18.80 -10.89 10.89
CA ALA A 146 -19.66 -10.98 12.09
C ALA A 146 -19.68 -12.38 12.73
N GLY A 147 -19.09 -13.41 12.09
CA GLY A 147 -18.95 -14.76 12.67
C GLY A 147 -19.42 -15.92 11.82
N ASP A 148 -19.79 -15.69 10.56
CA ASP A 148 -20.11 -16.75 9.59
C ASP A 148 -19.14 -16.72 8.38
N PRO A 149 -17.87 -17.19 8.52
CA PRO A 149 -16.89 -17.15 7.44
C PRO A 149 -17.35 -17.87 6.15
N GLU A 150 -18.31 -18.79 6.26
CA GLU A 150 -18.89 -19.50 5.11
C GLU A 150 -19.77 -18.58 4.24
N ALA A 151 -20.28 -17.46 4.79
CA ALA A 151 -21.06 -16.48 4.05
C ALA A 151 -20.23 -15.71 3.02
N LEU A 152 -18.87 -15.69 3.16
CA LEU A 152 -18.00 -15.02 2.20
C LEU A 152 -18.18 -15.60 0.80
N GLY A 153 -18.41 -14.75 -0.19
CA GLY A 153 -18.69 -15.10 -1.58
C GLY A 153 -17.50 -15.70 -2.34
N VAL A 154 -16.86 -16.72 -1.74
CA VAL A 154 -15.75 -17.46 -2.33
C VAL A 154 -16.00 -18.96 -2.27
N TYR A 155 -15.70 -19.68 -3.36
CA TYR A 155 -15.78 -21.13 -3.39
C TYR A 155 -14.81 -21.75 -4.41
N ALA A 156 -14.52 -23.03 -4.23
CA ALA A 156 -13.82 -23.86 -5.19
C ALA A 156 -14.84 -24.61 -6.04
N GLU A 157 -14.89 -24.36 -7.34
CA GLU A 157 -15.75 -25.12 -8.27
C GLU A 157 -15.14 -26.51 -8.51
N ASP A 158 -13.80 -26.56 -8.63
CA ASP A 158 -12.99 -27.78 -8.65
C ASP A 158 -11.60 -27.49 -8.04
N GLU A 159 -10.66 -28.44 -8.10
CA GLU A 159 -9.30 -28.28 -7.55
C GLU A 159 -8.52 -27.07 -8.13
N HIS A 160 -8.88 -26.63 -9.34
CA HIS A 160 -8.13 -25.60 -10.08
C HIS A 160 -8.99 -24.40 -10.49
N THR A 161 -10.22 -24.33 -10.01
CA THR A 161 -11.15 -23.24 -10.32
C THR A 161 -11.60 -22.56 -9.03
N PHE A 162 -11.05 -21.38 -8.76
CA PHE A 162 -11.40 -20.52 -7.62
C PHE A 162 -12.33 -19.42 -8.07
N VAL A 163 -13.49 -19.32 -7.44
CA VAL A 163 -14.53 -18.34 -7.80
C VAL A 163 -14.73 -17.34 -6.67
N VAL A 164 -14.79 -16.05 -7.04
CA VAL A 164 -15.04 -14.93 -6.13
C VAL A 164 -16.18 -14.09 -6.67
N THR A 165 -17.18 -13.82 -5.84
CA THR A 165 -18.25 -12.86 -6.16
C THR A 165 -18.03 -11.57 -5.37
N LEU A 166 -17.93 -10.44 -6.07
CA LEU A 166 -17.85 -9.11 -5.48
C LEU A 166 -19.24 -8.50 -5.36
N SER A 167 -19.49 -7.76 -4.28
CA SER A 167 -20.76 -7.08 -4.03
C SER A 167 -21.03 -5.91 -5.01
N THR A 168 -19.99 -5.45 -5.69
CA THR A 168 -20.05 -4.36 -6.68
C THR A 168 -18.87 -4.51 -7.64
N MET A 169 -18.88 -3.76 -8.73
CA MET A 169 -17.75 -3.70 -9.66
C MET A 169 -16.49 -3.17 -8.97
N CYS A 170 -15.36 -3.85 -9.18
CA CYS A 170 -14.08 -3.50 -8.57
C CYS A 170 -12.95 -3.60 -9.61
N PRO A 171 -12.70 -2.56 -10.42
CA PRO A 171 -11.70 -2.60 -11.49
C PRO A 171 -10.26 -2.86 -11.03
N TYR A 172 -9.95 -2.54 -9.77
CA TYR A 172 -8.63 -2.75 -9.16
C TYR A 172 -8.48 -4.10 -8.44
N PHE A 173 -9.50 -4.97 -8.47
CA PHE A 173 -9.52 -6.21 -7.68
C PHE A 173 -8.32 -7.12 -7.96
N VAL A 174 -7.98 -7.34 -9.22
CA VAL A 174 -6.86 -8.20 -9.59
C VAL A 174 -5.53 -7.56 -9.22
N ASP A 175 -5.36 -6.27 -9.53
CA ASP A 175 -4.09 -5.59 -9.33
C ASP A 175 -3.78 -5.30 -7.85
N ALA A 176 -4.80 -4.97 -7.06
CA ALA A 176 -4.63 -4.55 -5.69
C ALA A 176 -4.88 -5.68 -4.66
N VAL A 177 -5.93 -6.49 -4.86
CA VAL A 177 -6.34 -7.52 -3.89
C VAL A 177 -5.69 -8.86 -4.19
N CYS A 178 -5.67 -9.28 -5.47
CA CYS A 178 -5.11 -10.59 -5.84
C CYS A 178 -3.58 -10.62 -5.88
N THR A 179 -2.90 -9.52 -5.60
CA THR A 179 -1.43 -9.42 -5.45
C THR A 179 -0.98 -9.18 -4.01
N ALA A 180 -1.92 -8.82 -3.12
CA ALA A 180 -1.62 -8.41 -1.75
C ALA A 180 -1.08 -9.57 -0.89
N ALA A 181 -0.23 -9.23 0.08
CA ALA A 181 0.34 -10.21 1.01
C ALA A 181 -0.74 -10.90 1.87
N ALA A 182 -1.75 -10.14 2.33
CA ALA A 182 -2.79 -10.64 3.21
C ALA A 182 -3.71 -11.70 2.57
N THR A 183 -3.87 -11.65 1.24
CA THR A 183 -4.75 -12.56 0.47
C THR A 183 -4.02 -13.77 -0.11
N MET A 184 -2.78 -14.01 0.31
CA MET A 184 -2.01 -15.21 -0.07
C MET A 184 -2.71 -16.49 0.42
N PRO A 185 -2.64 -17.59 -0.35
CA PRO A 185 -3.16 -18.87 0.10
C PRO A 185 -2.33 -19.40 1.26
N VAL A 186 -2.97 -20.15 2.16
CA VAL A 186 -2.28 -20.91 3.20
C VAL A 186 -2.79 -22.35 3.22
N GLN A 187 -1.90 -23.30 3.49
CA GLN A 187 -2.28 -24.69 3.57
C GLN A 187 -2.98 -24.96 4.91
N GLN A 188 -4.26 -25.34 4.88
CA GLN A 188 -5.07 -25.60 6.07
C GLN A 188 -4.39 -26.53 7.07
N LYS A 189 -3.85 -27.65 6.59
CA LYS A 189 -3.15 -28.63 7.43
C LYS A 189 -1.94 -28.04 8.17
N ALA A 190 -1.22 -27.11 7.54
CA ALA A 190 -0.09 -26.44 8.16
C ALA A 190 -0.55 -25.48 9.26
N VAL A 191 -1.59 -24.68 8.98
CA VAL A 191 -2.17 -23.72 9.94
C VAL A 191 -2.74 -24.44 11.16
N GLU A 192 -3.49 -25.52 10.96
CA GLU A 192 -4.11 -26.30 12.03
C GLU A 192 -3.11 -27.23 12.76
N GLY A 193 -1.90 -27.36 12.25
CA GLY A 193 -0.83 -28.16 12.85
C GLY A 193 -0.33 -27.67 14.19
N GLY A 194 -0.63 -26.43 14.56
CA GLY A 194 -0.36 -25.86 15.89
C GLY A 194 -0.13 -24.37 15.90
N GLU A 195 -0.20 -23.77 17.09
CA GLU A 195 0.15 -22.37 17.30
C GLU A 195 1.57 -22.07 16.79
N GLY A 196 1.72 -20.90 16.12
CA GLY A 196 3.01 -20.47 15.60
C GLY A 196 3.48 -21.26 14.37
N TRP A 197 2.57 -21.87 13.59
CA TRP A 197 2.91 -22.60 12.36
C TRP A 197 3.81 -21.79 11.43
N SER A 198 3.58 -20.48 11.31
CA SER A 198 4.34 -19.57 10.45
C SER A 198 5.77 -19.29 10.97
N ALA A 199 6.05 -19.52 12.24
CA ALA A 199 7.37 -19.44 12.84
C ALA A 199 8.03 -20.83 12.98
N SER A 200 7.35 -21.90 12.66
CA SER A 200 7.81 -23.28 12.86
C SER A 200 8.48 -23.83 11.61
N ARG A 201 9.76 -24.17 11.71
CA ARG A 201 10.47 -24.87 10.63
C ARG A 201 9.83 -26.19 10.22
N THR A 202 9.07 -26.83 11.12
CA THR A 202 8.44 -28.13 10.91
C THR A 202 7.07 -28.00 10.24
N TRP A 203 6.29 -26.97 10.59
CA TRP A 203 4.92 -26.78 10.13
C TRP A 203 4.77 -25.78 8.99
N PHE A 204 5.77 -24.91 8.80
CA PHE A 204 5.70 -23.94 7.73
C PHE A 204 5.71 -24.60 6.36
N VAL A 205 4.70 -24.25 5.56
CA VAL A 205 4.55 -24.67 4.17
C VAL A 205 4.19 -23.44 3.35
N GLY A 206 5.02 -23.08 2.38
CA GLY A 206 4.79 -21.97 1.44
C GLY A 206 4.71 -22.49 0.01
N ASN A 207 4.05 -21.74 -0.85
CA ASN A 207 3.91 -22.04 -2.28
C ASN A 207 4.73 -21.09 -3.17
N GLY A 208 5.53 -20.20 -2.58
CA GLY A 208 6.31 -19.19 -3.29
C GLY A 208 7.62 -19.70 -3.89
N PRO A 209 8.32 -18.84 -4.63
CA PRO A 209 9.58 -19.20 -5.31
C PRO A 209 10.76 -19.41 -4.36
N TYR A 210 10.62 -19.08 -3.09
CA TYR A 210 11.66 -19.25 -2.07
C TYR A 210 11.15 -20.03 -0.87
N ARG A 211 12.10 -20.67 -0.17
CA ARG A 211 11.91 -21.23 1.17
C ARG A 211 12.84 -20.55 2.14
N ARG A 212 12.38 -20.29 3.36
CA ARG A 212 13.21 -19.78 4.46
C ARG A 212 14.09 -20.89 5.00
N THR A 213 15.37 -20.59 5.24
CA THR A 213 16.34 -21.50 5.85
C THR A 213 17.03 -20.82 7.03
N GLY A 214 17.81 -21.58 7.81
CA GLY A 214 18.54 -21.04 8.96
C GLY A 214 17.72 -21.03 10.25
N ASP A 215 18.02 -20.09 11.13
CA ASP A 215 17.32 -19.92 12.41
C ASP A 215 16.03 -19.12 12.21
N TRP A 216 14.91 -19.73 12.54
CA TRP A 216 13.58 -19.12 12.40
C TRP A 216 13.20 -18.26 13.61
N SER A 217 13.92 -18.40 14.73
CA SER A 217 13.72 -17.54 15.90
C SER A 217 14.43 -16.19 15.80
N ASP A 218 15.33 -16.01 14.80
CA ASP A 218 16.00 -14.74 14.57
C ASP A 218 15.05 -13.77 13.84
N SER A 219 14.58 -12.75 14.56
CA SER A 219 13.73 -11.68 14.02
C SER A 219 14.51 -10.61 13.24
N LEU A 220 15.85 -10.66 13.28
CA LEU A 220 16.73 -9.67 12.66
C LEU A 220 17.46 -10.20 11.42
N PHE A 221 17.25 -11.48 11.07
CA PHE A 221 17.90 -12.09 9.91
C PHE A 221 17.01 -13.15 9.26
N ALA A 222 16.94 -13.13 7.95
CA ALA A 222 16.29 -14.16 7.16
C ALA A 222 17.14 -14.59 5.97
N THR A 223 17.27 -15.90 5.77
CA THR A 223 17.86 -16.48 4.57
C THR A 223 16.79 -17.18 3.75
N LEU A 224 16.61 -16.71 2.52
CA LEU A 224 15.70 -17.28 1.54
C LEU A 224 16.52 -18.00 0.47
N VAL A 225 16.13 -19.25 0.14
CA VAL A 225 16.79 -20.07 -0.87
C VAL A 225 15.77 -20.44 -1.93
N LYS A 226 16.11 -20.22 -3.17
CA LYS A 226 15.27 -20.49 -4.33
C LYS A 226 14.80 -21.95 -4.37
N GLN A 227 13.56 -22.16 -4.75
CA GLN A 227 12.96 -23.46 -5.02
C GLN A 227 13.10 -23.78 -6.52
N GLU A 228 13.97 -24.75 -6.86
CA GLU A 228 14.30 -25.08 -8.26
C GLU A 228 13.14 -25.74 -9.00
N ASP A 229 12.22 -26.37 -8.29
CA ASP A 229 11.02 -27.05 -8.81
C ASP A 229 9.78 -26.12 -8.87
N HIS A 230 9.92 -24.86 -8.43
CA HIS A 230 8.85 -23.88 -8.56
C HIS A 230 8.57 -23.57 -10.05
N TYR A 231 7.28 -23.48 -10.44
CA TYR A 231 6.90 -23.24 -11.84
C TYR A 231 7.57 -22.00 -12.46
N ASN A 232 7.89 -20.98 -11.65
CA ASN A 232 8.53 -19.73 -12.07
C ASN A 232 10.06 -19.70 -11.83
N ALA A 233 10.69 -20.82 -11.46
CA ALA A 233 12.11 -20.86 -11.08
C ALA A 233 13.06 -20.26 -12.15
N ARG A 234 12.70 -20.34 -13.45
CA ARG A 234 13.52 -19.79 -14.54
C ARG A 234 13.57 -18.26 -14.57
N GLN A 235 12.56 -17.58 -14.02
CA GLN A 235 12.49 -16.13 -13.96
C GLN A 235 13.11 -15.58 -12.67
N VAL A 236 13.27 -16.44 -11.65
CA VAL A 236 13.93 -16.11 -10.40
C VAL A 236 15.43 -16.11 -10.61
N ARG A 237 16.07 -14.96 -10.37
CA ARG A 237 17.50 -14.74 -10.68
C ARG A 237 18.41 -14.91 -9.47
N ALA A 238 17.98 -14.46 -8.29
CA ALA A 238 18.73 -14.65 -7.05
C ALA A 238 18.53 -16.08 -6.54
N ASP A 239 19.61 -16.87 -6.44
CA ASP A 239 19.54 -18.24 -5.92
C ASP A 239 19.39 -18.24 -4.40
N ARG A 240 19.89 -17.16 -3.75
CA ARG A 240 19.82 -16.91 -2.31
C ARG A 240 19.57 -15.43 -2.07
N ILE A 241 18.74 -15.11 -1.07
CA ILE A 241 18.56 -13.76 -0.56
C ILE A 241 18.85 -13.77 0.94
N GLU A 242 19.78 -12.90 1.36
CA GLU A 242 20.09 -12.67 2.76
C GLU A 242 19.57 -11.31 3.17
N ILE A 243 18.57 -11.29 4.07
CA ILE A 243 17.92 -10.07 4.54
C ILE A 243 18.34 -9.84 6.00
N ARG A 244 18.89 -8.67 6.28
CA ARG A 244 19.21 -8.19 7.61
C ARG A 244 18.25 -7.07 8.00
N PHE A 245 17.63 -7.20 9.17
CA PHE A 245 16.72 -6.19 9.70
C PHE A 245 17.47 -5.35 10.73
N LYS A 246 17.44 -4.02 10.59
CA LYS A 246 18.21 -3.07 11.38
C LYS A 246 17.39 -1.85 11.75
N SER A 247 17.88 -1.04 12.68
CA SER A 247 17.40 0.33 12.86
C SER A 247 17.70 1.19 11.61
N ALA A 248 16.93 2.24 11.36
CA ALA A 248 17.16 3.11 10.20
C ALA A 248 18.58 3.70 10.16
N ALA A 249 19.09 4.14 11.33
CA ALA A 249 20.44 4.69 11.44
C ALA A 249 21.57 3.67 11.17
N GLU A 250 21.34 2.39 11.41
CA GLU A 250 22.29 1.32 11.09
C GLU A 250 22.14 0.86 9.64
N ALA A 251 20.90 0.76 9.13
CA ALA A 251 20.61 0.39 7.76
C ALA A 251 21.22 1.39 6.76
N ALA A 252 21.11 2.69 7.02
CA ALA A 252 21.67 3.74 6.18
C ALA A 252 23.18 3.59 5.94
N LYS A 253 23.93 2.99 6.87
CA LYS A 253 25.38 2.74 6.72
C LYS A 253 25.72 1.65 5.73
N ASP A 254 24.75 0.81 5.36
CA ASP A 254 24.93 -0.25 4.38
C ASP A 254 24.62 0.23 2.93
N ALA A 255 24.17 1.47 2.75
CA ALA A 255 23.95 2.06 1.42
C ALA A 255 25.25 2.00 0.60
N GLY A 256 25.16 1.52 -0.64
CA GLY A 256 26.28 1.32 -1.55
C GLY A 256 27.08 0.02 -1.30
N THR A 257 26.91 -0.68 -0.16
CA THR A 257 27.57 -1.95 0.12
C THR A 257 26.62 -3.15 0.00
N ALA A 258 25.40 -3.04 0.50
CA ALA A 258 24.32 -3.99 0.23
C ALA A 258 23.78 -3.80 -1.19
N ASP A 259 23.17 -4.82 -1.77
CA ASP A 259 22.50 -4.71 -3.07
C ASP A 259 21.28 -3.78 -3.00
N ALA A 260 20.52 -3.87 -1.89
CA ALA A 260 19.40 -3.00 -1.60
C ALA A 260 19.36 -2.66 -0.10
N VAL A 261 19.03 -1.42 0.21
CA VAL A 261 18.66 -0.94 1.55
C VAL A 261 17.27 -0.36 1.48
N ILE A 262 16.34 -0.84 2.32
CA ILE A 262 14.93 -0.46 2.31
C ILE A 262 14.52 0.10 3.67
N GLY A 263 13.75 1.20 3.65
CA GLY A 263 13.30 1.92 4.85
C GLY A 263 14.35 2.83 5.44
N ALA A 264 15.50 2.99 4.78
CA ALA A 264 16.52 3.97 5.12
C ALA A 264 17.24 4.40 3.85
N ALA A 265 17.62 5.65 3.79
CA ALA A 265 18.44 6.21 2.74
C ALA A 265 19.78 6.68 3.32
N GLY A 266 20.88 6.52 2.56
CA GLY A 266 22.13 7.24 2.82
C GLY A 266 22.01 8.69 2.33
N GLU A 267 23.15 9.41 2.26
CA GLU A 267 23.19 10.80 1.78
C GLU A 267 22.64 10.96 0.35
N ASP A 268 22.76 9.92 -0.49
CA ASP A 268 22.27 9.87 -1.88
C ASP A 268 21.03 8.96 -2.02
N GLY A 269 20.25 8.78 -0.95
CA GLY A 269 19.08 7.90 -0.94
C GLY A 269 17.95 8.39 -1.83
N THR A 270 17.19 7.45 -2.36
CA THR A 270 15.97 7.71 -3.11
C THR A 270 14.78 7.59 -2.17
N TYR A 271 13.83 8.48 -2.32
CA TYR A 271 12.53 8.42 -1.68
C TYR A 271 11.50 8.10 -2.74
N GLY A 272 10.58 7.27 -2.43
CA GLY A 272 9.56 6.81 -3.37
C GLY A 272 8.24 6.55 -2.69
N GLY A 273 7.19 6.41 -3.44
CA GLY A 273 5.80 6.22 -3.11
C GLY A 273 5.41 5.99 -1.66
N SER A 274 4.33 6.54 -1.25
CA SER A 274 3.81 6.47 0.11
C SER A 274 2.50 5.68 0.15
N SER A 275 2.32 4.85 1.16
CA SER A 275 1.00 4.30 1.51
C SER A 275 0.35 5.06 2.68
N THR A 276 1.06 6.02 3.28
CA THR A 276 0.61 6.75 4.47
C THR A 276 0.48 8.24 4.18
N VAL A 277 -0.69 8.81 4.47
CA VAL A 277 -0.92 10.25 4.46
C VAL A 277 -1.39 10.73 5.83
N GLY A 278 -0.70 11.74 6.37
CA GLY A 278 -1.10 12.39 7.61
C GLY A 278 -2.12 13.49 7.35
N VAL A 279 -3.23 13.45 8.07
CA VAL A 279 -4.35 14.36 7.87
C VAL A 279 -4.79 15.03 9.18
N LEU A 280 -5.31 16.24 9.05
CA LEU A 280 -6.10 16.89 10.07
C LEU A 280 -7.57 16.64 9.76
N LEU A 281 -8.26 15.98 10.67
CA LEU A 281 -9.71 15.81 10.64
C LEU A 281 -10.40 16.99 11.32
N ILE A 282 -11.47 17.47 10.72
CA ILE A 282 -12.35 18.47 11.32
C ILE A 282 -13.71 17.82 11.54
N ASN A 283 -14.10 17.69 12.81
CA ASN A 283 -15.40 17.15 13.16
C ASN A 283 -16.50 18.16 12.77
N GLN A 284 -17.29 17.83 11.76
CA GLN A 284 -18.35 18.69 11.26
C GLN A 284 -19.49 18.93 12.25
N MET A 285 -19.66 18.03 13.22
CA MET A 285 -20.67 18.17 14.27
C MET A 285 -20.18 19.07 15.43
N ALA A 286 -18.90 19.45 15.44
CA ALA A 286 -18.36 20.35 16.44
C ALA A 286 -18.86 21.78 16.19
N THR A 287 -19.25 22.45 17.28
CA THR A 287 -19.74 23.83 17.23
C THR A 287 -18.74 24.75 16.53
N ASN A 288 -19.22 25.52 15.55
CA ASN A 288 -18.46 26.51 14.76
C ASN A 288 -17.40 25.96 13.81
N MET A 289 -17.33 24.65 13.58
CA MET A 289 -16.50 24.05 12.51
C MET A 289 -17.30 23.80 11.22
N ASP A 290 -18.56 24.20 11.17
CA ASP A 290 -19.44 24.11 9.99
C ASP A 290 -19.12 25.14 8.90
N ARG A 291 -18.36 26.20 9.22
CA ARG A 291 -17.98 27.27 8.28
C ARG A 291 -16.84 26.81 7.36
N THR A 292 -17.16 26.63 6.09
CA THR A 292 -16.17 26.22 5.08
C THR A 292 -15.00 27.21 4.97
N GLU A 293 -15.29 28.50 5.02
CA GLU A 293 -14.28 29.56 4.93
C GLU A 293 -13.27 29.49 6.09
N LEU A 294 -13.69 29.12 7.29
CA LEU A 294 -12.78 28.92 8.42
C LEU A 294 -11.86 27.73 8.17
N ARG A 295 -12.42 26.60 7.75
CA ARG A 295 -11.65 25.38 7.47
C ARG A 295 -10.64 25.59 6.34
N GLN A 296 -11.07 26.25 5.25
CA GLN A 296 -10.20 26.64 4.13
C GLN A 296 -9.09 27.57 4.59
N ALA A 297 -9.41 28.59 5.40
CA ALA A 297 -8.41 29.49 5.96
C ALA A 297 -7.38 28.76 6.82
N MET A 298 -7.83 27.81 7.64
CA MET A 298 -6.94 26.97 8.46
C MET A 298 -6.00 26.13 7.59
N SER A 299 -6.47 25.59 6.46
CA SER A 299 -5.65 24.82 5.53
C SER A 299 -4.60 25.69 4.81
N LEU A 300 -4.99 26.86 4.30
CA LEU A 300 -4.15 27.73 3.49
C LEU A 300 -2.92 28.29 4.22
N VAL A 301 -3.02 28.50 5.54
CA VAL A 301 -1.90 29.05 6.33
C VAL A 301 -0.89 27.98 6.76
N ILE A 302 -1.13 26.70 6.46
CA ILE A 302 -0.19 25.63 6.79
C ILE A 302 0.90 25.60 5.72
N ASP A 303 2.14 25.80 6.18
CA ASP A 303 3.35 25.48 5.43
C ASP A 303 3.61 23.98 5.62
N ARG A 304 3.25 23.19 4.59
CA ARG A 304 3.27 21.72 4.65
C ARG A 304 4.67 21.15 4.62
N ASP A 305 5.60 21.77 3.87
CA ASP A 305 7.00 21.35 3.88
C ASP A 305 7.60 21.49 5.28
N ALA A 306 7.34 22.64 5.89
CA ALA A 306 7.81 22.86 7.24
C ALA A 306 7.08 21.99 8.28
N ALA A 307 5.84 21.57 8.05
CA ALA A 307 5.10 20.65 8.89
C ALA A 307 5.66 19.22 8.75
N ALA A 308 5.88 18.74 7.52
CA ALA A 308 6.50 17.45 7.22
C ALA A 308 7.92 17.37 7.80
N GLY A 309 8.74 18.41 7.58
CA GLY A 309 10.10 18.48 8.11
C GLY A 309 10.20 18.43 9.64
N THR A 310 9.10 18.71 10.36
CA THR A 310 9.03 18.54 11.82
C THR A 310 9.04 17.05 12.23
N LEU A 311 8.57 16.18 11.35
CA LEU A 311 8.44 14.74 11.58
C LEU A 311 9.73 13.98 11.23
N GLY A 312 10.48 14.44 10.23
CA GLY A 312 11.72 13.82 9.79
C GLY A 312 11.97 13.94 8.29
N ALA A 313 13.07 13.36 7.81
CA ALA A 313 13.45 13.40 6.40
C ALA A 313 12.61 12.48 5.51
N ASP A 314 11.92 11.51 6.10
CA ASP A 314 11.07 10.54 5.39
C ASP A 314 9.63 11.07 5.20
N TYR A 315 9.42 12.38 5.39
CA TYR A 315 8.10 13.00 5.29
C TYR A 315 8.16 14.16 4.30
N ALA A 316 7.24 14.16 3.36
CA ALA A 316 7.05 15.21 2.36
C ALA A 316 5.71 15.93 2.55
N ALA A 317 5.56 17.11 1.96
CA ALA A 317 4.29 17.82 1.93
C ALA A 317 3.24 17.03 1.13
N ALA A 318 2.02 16.88 1.68
CA ALA A 318 0.94 16.25 0.95
C ALA A 318 0.30 17.22 -0.04
N GLU A 319 0.38 16.90 -1.32
CA GLU A 319 -0.24 17.65 -2.42
C GLU A 319 -1.72 17.27 -2.65
N GLY A 320 -2.20 16.27 -1.95
CA GLY A 320 -3.57 15.76 -1.99
C GLY A 320 -3.83 14.76 -0.88
N LEU A 321 -4.99 14.11 -0.93
CA LEU A 321 -5.35 13.05 0.00
C LEU A 321 -4.80 11.70 -0.44
N VAL A 322 -4.77 11.47 -1.75
CA VAL A 322 -4.13 10.30 -2.36
C VAL A 322 -2.64 10.60 -2.52
N PRO A 323 -1.73 9.92 -1.82
CA PRO A 323 -0.30 10.23 -1.87
C PRO A 323 0.38 9.76 -3.15
N HIS A 324 1.65 10.14 -3.33
CA HIS A 324 2.50 9.62 -4.40
C HIS A 324 2.71 8.11 -4.30
N GLY A 325 2.87 7.44 -5.47
CA GLY A 325 3.05 5.98 -5.56
C GLY A 325 1.75 5.19 -5.63
N ILE A 326 0.60 5.80 -5.34
CA ILE A 326 -0.71 5.16 -5.51
C ILE A 326 -1.12 5.19 -6.97
N ARG A 327 -1.67 4.06 -7.44
CA ARG A 327 -1.96 3.86 -8.86
C ARG A 327 -3.41 4.12 -9.23
N THR A 328 -3.60 4.46 -10.49
CA THR A 328 -4.89 4.47 -11.16
C THR A 328 -5.28 3.05 -11.58
N ALA A 329 -6.53 2.83 -11.92
CA ALA A 329 -6.98 1.58 -12.52
C ALA A 329 -6.30 1.26 -13.88
N GLY A 330 -5.71 2.26 -14.53
CA GLY A 330 -4.88 2.11 -15.73
C GLY A 330 -3.43 1.73 -15.46
N GLY A 331 -3.01 1.68 -14.18
CA GLY A 331 -1.65 1.33 -13.75
C GLY A 331 -0.68 2.52 -13.70
N GLU A 332 -1.09 3.73 -14.09
CA GLU A 332 -0.30 4.95 -13.97
C GLU A 332 -0.36 5.49 -12.52
N GLU A 333 0.57 6.34 -12.14
CA GLU A 333 0.52 6.98 -10.82
C GLU A 333 -0.59 8.03 -10.77
N PHE A 334 -1.49 7.92 -9.75
CA PHE A 334 -2.67 8.77 -9.62
C PHE A 334 -2.32 10.26 -9.53
N ARG A 335 -1.30 10.62 -8.76
CA ARG A 335 -0.88 12.01 -8.59
C ARG A 335 -0.23 12.57 -9.87
N ALA A 336 0.55 11.78 -10.58
CA ALA A 336 1.15 12.17 -11.85
C ALA A 336 0.10 12.46 -12.94
N VAL A 337 -0.99 11.67 -12.98
CA VAL A 337 -2.09 11.87 -13.95
C VAL A 337 -2.99 13.04 -13.56
N ASN A 338 -3.29 13.19 -12.27
CA ASN A 338 -4.31 14.13 -11.79
C ASN A 338 -3.73 15.47 -11.29
N GLY A 339 -2.42 15.56 -11.07
CA GLY A 339 -1.74 16.74 -10.55
C GLY A 339 -2.01 17.01 -9.06
N ALA A 340 -1.40 18.02 -8.51
CA ALA A 340 -1.62 18.49 -7.14
C ALA A 340 -3.01 19.13 -6.99
N VAL A 341 -3.70 18.83 -5.88
CA VAL A 341 -4.95 19.51 -5.47
C VAL A 341 -4.64 20.65 -4.51
N ILE A 342 -3.58 20.48 -3.73
CA ILE A 342 -3.13 21.47 -2.73
C ILE A 342 -1.86 22.11 -3.22
N ASP A 343 -1.86 23.44 -3.23
CA ASP A 343 -0.66 24.22 -3.50
C ASP A 343 0.29 24.21 -2.28
N CYS A 344 1.45 23.59 -2.43
CA CYS A 344 2.48 23.49 -1.41
C CYS A 344 3.69 24.39 -1.70
N GLU A 345 3.71 25.12 -2.84
CA GLU A 345 4.84 25.93 -3.28
C GLU A 345 5.20 27.03 -2.28
N ALA A 346 6.48 27.19 -2.00
CA ALA A 346 6.96 28.16 -1.01
C ALA A 346 6.76 29.61 -1.47
N ASP A 347 6.81 29.89 -2.77
CA ASP A 347 6.65 31.22 -3.35
C ASP A 347 5.20 31.72 -3.31
N THR A 348 4.21 30.83 -3.30
CA THR A 348 2.78 31.17 -3.18
C THR A 348 2.33 31.34 -1.72
N TYR A 349 3.15 30.97 -0.72
CA TYR A 349 2.73 30.95 0.69
C TYR A 349 2.18 32.28 1.20
N THR A 350 2.79 33.41 0.80
CA THR A 350 2.33 34.75 1.20
C THR A 350 0.94 35.06 0.64
N ASP A 351 0.67 34.66 -0.60
CA ASP A 351 -0.61 34.88 -1.26
C ASP A 351 -1.69 33.96 -0.62
N ARG A 352 -1.35 32.70 -0.32
CA ARG A 352 -2.22 31.79 0.43
C ARG A 352 -2.61 32.33 1.80
N CYS A 353 -1.65 32.91 2.54
CA CYS A 353 -1.95 33.58 3.81
C CYS A 353 -2.88 34.80 3.64
N SER A 354 -2.73 35.57 2.56
CA SER A 354 -3.62 36.70 2.26
C SER A 354 -5.03 36.23 1.93
N GLN A 355 -5.18 35.22 1.12
CA GLN A 355 -6.46 34.57 0.81
C GLN A 355 -7.14 34.02 2.07
N ALA A 356 -6.37 33.40 2.98
CA ALA A 356 -6.91 32.91 4.25
C ALA A 356 -7.52 34.04 5.09
N LEU A 357 -6.91 35.23 5.11
CA LEU A 357 -7.45 36.38 5.81
C LEU A 357 -8.72 36.95 5.16
N GLU A 358 -8.86 36.85 3.85
CA GLU A 358 -10.10 37.18 3.14
C GLU A 358 -11.23 36.20 3.51
N LEU A 359 -10.94 34.90 3.55
CA LEU A 359 -11.88 33.87 3.99
C LEU A 359 -12.33 34.08 5.46
N MET A 360 -11.40 34.44 6.35
CA MET A 360 -11.74 34.82 7.73
C MET A 360 -12.66 36.05 7.80
N THR A 361 -12.53 36.96 6.83
CA THR A 361 -13.44 38.13 6.71
C THR A 361 -14.82 37.69 6.24
N GLN A 362 -14.90 36.82 5.23
CA GLN A 362 -16.15 36.25 4.72
C GLN A 362 -16.88 35.44 5.82
N ALA A 363 -16.14 34.66 6.60
CA ALA A 363 -16.64 33.96 7.77
C ALA A 363 -17.09 34.87 8.92
N GLY A 364 -16.82 36.18 8.86
CA GLY A 364 -17.10 37.12 9.95
C GLY A 364 -16.17 36.99 11.16
N LEU A 365 -15.01 36.36 11.01
CA LEU A 365 -14.10 35.96 12.10
C LEU A 365 -12.86 36.84 12.23
N ARG A 366 -12.86 38.06 11.70
CA ARG A 366 -11.73 39.01 11.78
C ARG A 366 -11.64 39.78 13.09
N ARG A 367 -12.69 39.80 13.87
CA ARG A 367 -12.72 40.52 15.14
C ARG A 367 -12.44 39.57 16.31
N PRO A 368 -11.69 40.02 17.35
CA PRO A 368 -11.39 39.16 18.50
C PRO A 368 -12.64 38.57 19.17
N GLU A 369 -13.72 39.35 19.27
CA GLU A 369 -14.96 38.92 19.88
C GLU A 369 -15.62 37.78 19.09
N ALA A 370 -15.50 37.80 17.76
CA ALA A 370 -16.01 36.75 16.89
C ALA A 370 -15.20 35.46 17.04
N LEU A 371 -13.88 35.56 17.17
CA LEU A 371 -13.01 34.40 17.45
C LEU A 371 -13.29 33.79 18.81
N ILE A 372 -13.53 34.63 19.85
CA ILE A 372 -13.93 34.17 21.20
C ILE A 372 -15.26 33.41 21.12
N SER A 373 -16.17 33.82 20.23
CA SER A 373 -17.49 33.15 20.09
C SER A 373 -17.39 31.73 19.47
N LEU A 374 -16.25 31.34 18.88
CA LEU A 374 -16.01 29.97 18.46
C LEU A 374 -15.91 28.99 19.63
N GLY A 375 -15.67 29.50 20.86
CA GLY A 375 -15.45 28.66 22.03
C GLY A 375 -14.07 27.97 21.99
N THR A 376 -13.97 26.86 22.70
CA THR A 376 -12.72 26.09 22.76
C THR A 376 -12.56 25.22 21.51
N VAL A 377 -11.52 25.46 20.74
CA VAL A 377 -11.09 24.59 19.64
C VAL A 377 -9.96 23.70 20.18
N THR A 378 -10.19 22.38 20.17
CA THR A 378 -9.23 21.41 20.71
C THR A 378 -8.63 20.61 19.57
N LEU A 379 -7.31 20.42 19.57
CA LEU A 379 -6.59 19.53 18.67
C LEU A 379 -6.17 18.26 19.41
N LEU A 380 -6.82 17.16 19.09
CA LEU A 380 -6.53 15.81 19.58
C LEU A 380 -5.37 15.21 18.78
N TYR A 381 -4.41 14.57 19.44
CA TYR A 381 -3.31 13.88 18.80
C TYR A 381 -2.71 12.79 19.70
N ARG A 382 -2.02 11.80 19.13
CA ARG A 382 -1.23 10.82 19.90
C ARG A 382 -0.06 11.50 20.56
N ASN A 383 0.12 11.33 21.87
CA ASN A 383 1.18 11.96 22.66
C ASN A 383 2.54 11.31 22.40
N THR A 384 3.07 11.48 21.20
CA THR A 384 4.44 11.15 20.82
C THR A 384 5.24 12.43 20.61
N PRO A 385 6.58 12.40 20.73
CA PRO A 385 7.39 13.60 20.50
C PRO A 385 7.16 14.25 19.13
N ALA A 386 7.05 13.44 18.06
CA ALA A 386 6.85 13.92 16.69
C ALA A 386 5.47 14.56 16.51
N GLN A 387 4.40 13.89 16.94
CA GLN A 387 3.04 14.41 16.84
C GLN A 387 2.82 15.65 17.73
N THR A 388 3.46 15.69 18.91
CA THR A 388 3.44 16.88 19.78
C THR A 388 4.10 18.07 19.12
N ALA A 389 5.28 17.89 18.48
CA ALA A 389 5.96 18.96 17.76
C ALA A 389 5.13 19.49 16.58
N LEU A 390 4.49 18.58 15.81
CA LEU A 390 3.57 18.97 14.73
C LEU A 390 2.36 19.73 15.27
N ALA A 391 1.71 19.25 16.32
CA ALA A 391 0.55 19.93 16.93
C ALA A 391 0.89 21.33 17.43
N GLN A 392 2.05 21.51 18.07
CA GLN A 392 2.55 22.81 18.50
C GLN A 392 2.81 23.76 17.33
N ARG A 393 3.33 23.23 16.21
CA ARG A 393 3.55 24.02 15.01
C ARG A 393 2.23 24.51 14.41
N LEU A 394 1.23 23.63 14.29
CA LEU A 394 -0.09 23.99 13.79
C LEU A 394 -0.79 25.01 14.71
N GLN A 395 -0.77 24.79 16.01
CA GLN A 395 -1.27 25.75 17.00
C GLN A 395 -0.66 27.14 16.81
N LYS A 396 0.65 27.20 16.67
CA LYS A 396 1.40 28.45 16.49
C LYS A 396 1.00 29.17 15.21
N VAL A 397 0.95 28.47 14.06
CA VAL A 397 0.62 29.12 12.79
C VAL A 397 -0.81 29.63 12.76
N TRP A 398 -1.79 28.92 13.32
CA TRP A 398 -3.16 29.39 13.41
C TRP A 398 -3.29 30.60 14.34
N GLN A 399 -2.58 30.61 15.47
CA GLN A 399 -2.55 31.77 16.35
C GLN A 399 -1.91 33.00 15.68
N GLU A 400 -0.77 32.84 15.01
CA GLU A 400 -0.03 33.94 14.40
C GLU A 400 -0.70 34.51 13.14
N LYS A 401 -1.26 33.62 12.28
CA LYS A 401 -1.81 34.02 10.98
C LYS A 401 -3.30 34.37 11.04
N LEU A 402 -4.08 33.65 11.85
CA LEU A 402 -5.54 33.79 11.91
C LEU A 402 -6.05 34.38 13.23
N GLY A 403 -5.19 34.45 14.26
CA GLY A 403 -5.60 34.80 15.63
C GLY A 403 -6.41 33.70 16.32
N LEU A 404 -6.49 32.50 15.74
CA LEU A 404 -7.25 31.37 16.26
C LEU A 404 -6.49 30.68 17.40
N SER A 405 -7.12 30.62 18.58
CA SER A 405 -6.57 29.91 19.74
C SER A 405 -7.02 28.45 19.73
N VAL A 406 -6.05 27.53 19.75
CA VAL A 406 -6.28 26.09 19.78
C VAL A 406 -5.66 25.49 21.04
N THR A 407 -6.41 24.64 21.75
CA THR A 407 -5.93 23.87 22.89
C THR A 407 -5.39 22.53 22.44
N LEU A 408 -4.19 22.16 22.87
CA LEU A 408 -3.58 20.88 22.52
C LEU A 408 -4.02 19.81 23.51
N GLN A 409 -4.47 18.66 22.99
CA GLN A 409 -4.88 17.48 23.73
C GLN A 409 -4.12 16.27 23.23
N GLY A 410 -2.97 15.98 23.88
CA GLY A 410 -2.15 14.81 23.59
C GLY A 410 -2.53 13.65 24.51
N GLU A 411 -2.95 12.52 23.94
CA GLU A 411 -3.44 11.35 24.65
C GLU A 411 -2.59 10.11 24.35
N ASP A 412 -2.60 9.13 25.24
CA ASP A 412 -2.05 7.81 24.93
C ASP A 412 -2.84 7.12 23.80
N ALA A 413 -2.30 6.04 23.24
CA ALA A 413 -2.85 5.40 22.05
C ALA A 413 -4.29 4.88 22.26
N GLU A 414 -4.60 4.34 23.43
CA GLU A 414 -5.92 3.78 23.74
C GLU A 414 -6.95 4.90 23.91
N THR A 415 -6.66 5.89 24.75
CA THR A 415 -7.52 7.06 24.99
C THR A 415 -7.74 7.85 23.69
N TYR A 416 -6.67 8.05 22.91
CA TYR A 416 -6.75 8.70 21.61
C TYR A 416 -7.74 7.97 20.68
N GLN A 417 -7.63 6.64 20.55
CA GLN A 417 -8.50 5.86 19.67
C GLN A 417 -9.96 5.88 20.13
N GLN A 418 -10.22 5.85 21.43
CA GLN A 418 -11.58 5.98 21.99
C GLN A 418 -12.21 7.34 21.68
N LEU A 419 -11.44 8.43 21.84
CA LEU A 419 -11.93 9.78 21.54
C LEU A 419 -12.15 9.97 20.03
N LEU A 420 -11.26 9.44 19.19
CA LEU A 420 -11.37 9.51 17.74
C LEU A 420 -12.62 8.76 17.26
N SER A 421 -12.80 7.50 17.64
CA SER A 421 -13.91 6.65 17.19
C SER A 421 -15.27 7.11 17.72
N SER A 422 -15.31 7.72 18.91
CA SER A 422 -16.54 8.30 19.46
C SER A 422 -16.90 9.68 18.90
N GLY A 423 -16.04 10.29 18.08
CA GLY A 423 -16.22 11.67 17.58
C GLY A 423 -16.06 12.75 18.66
N ALA A 424 -15.42 12.42 19.78
CA ALA A 424 -15.26 13.34 20.92
C ALA A 424 -14.05 14.28 20.73
N PHE A 425 -13.99 14.97 19.59
CA PHE A 425 -12.93 15.91 19.25
C PHE A 425 -13.49 17.08 18.42
N THR A 426 -12.76 18.19 18.37
CA THR A 426 -13.01 19.29 17.42
C THR A 426 -12.14 19.13 16.19
N LEU A 427 -10.83 19.02 16.41
CA LEU A 427 -9.79 18.73 15.41
C LEU A 427 -9.03 17.48 15.88
N ALA A 428 -8.60 16.62 14.95
CA ALA A 428 -7.75 15.48 15.28
C ALA A 428 -6.66 15.27 14.23
N LEU A 429 -5.43 14.99 14.66
CA LEU A 429 -4.35 14.52 13.79
C LEU A 429 -4.43 13.00 13.70
N THR A 430 -4.47 12.46 12.48
CA THR A 430 -4.39 11.01 12.24
C THR A 430 -3.58 10.69 11.00
N GLU A 431 -3.22 9.45 10.85
CA GLU A 431 -2.60 8.90 9.64
C GLU A 431 -3.58 7.93 8.99
N LEU A 432 -3.62 7.96 7.67
CA LEU A 432 -4.39 7.03 6.84
C LEU A 432 -3.38 6.13 6.12
N ASP A 433 -3.48 4.84 6.37
CA ASP A 433 -2.70 3.82 5.70
C ASP A 433 -3.61 3.06 4.73
N ALA A 434 -3.21 2.98 3.46
CA ALA A 434 -3.96 2.19 2.50
C ALA A 434 -3.78 0.69 2.73
N LEU A 435 -4.84 -0.08 2.56
CA LEU A 435 -4.80 -1.54 2.58
C LEU A 435 -4.42 -2.13 1.22
N TYR A 436 -4.60 -1.36 0.14
CA TYR A 436 -4.32 -1.77 -1.23
C TYR A 436 -3.93 -0.55 -2.09
N ASN A 437 -3.17 -0.79 -3.15
CA ASN A 437 -2.63 0.26 -4.02
C ASN A 437 -3.66 0.74 -5.05
N ASP A 438 -4.63 1.55 -4.57
CA ASP A 438 -5.63 2.25 -5.38
C ASP A 438 -6.13 3.49 -4.65
N ALA A 439 -6.49 4.54 -5.39
CA ALA A 439 -6.97 5.80 -4.83
C ALA A 439 -8.24 5.64 -3.96
N SER A 440 -9.08 4.65 -4.24
CA SER A 440 -10.28 4.39 -3.44
C SER A 440 -9.96 3.98 -2.00
N ALA A 441 -8.77 3.43 -1.72
CA ALA A 441 -8.34 3.11 -0.35
C ALA A 441 -8.31 4.35 0.57
N TYR A 442 -8.10 5.54 0.01
CA TYR A 442 -8.13 6.81 0.75
C TYR A 442 -9.47 7.53 0.65
N LEU A 443 -10.18 7.34 -0.45
CA LEU A 443 -11.41 8.10 -0.74
C LEU A 443 -12.67 7.42 -0.22
N ASP A 444 -12.74 6.09 -0.16
CA ASP A 444 -13.92 5.38 0.36
C ASP A 444 -14.19 5.65 1.84
N LEU A 445 -13.15 5.99 2.61
CA LEU A 445 -13.25 6.31 4.05
C LEU A 445 -14.23 7.44 4.39
N TRP A 446 -14.53 8.32 3.44
CA TRP A 446 -15.35 9.52 3.67
C TRP A 446 -16.80 9.40 3.19
N ARG A 447 -17.20 8.21 2.78
CA ARG A 447 -18.62 7.96 2.46
C ARG A 447 -19.48 8.12 3.71
N SER A 448 -20.64 8.70 3.52
CA SER A 448 -21.60 8.84 4.60
C SER A 448 -22.04 7.48 5.13
N GLY A 449 -21.86 7.24 6.40
CA GLY A 449 -22.20 5.98 7.06
C GLY A 449 -21.04 4.98 7.13
N ASP A 450 -19.88 5.26 6.55
CA ASP A 450 -18.68 4.45 6.79
C ASP A 450 -18.22 4.63 8.26
N THR A 451 -17.93 3.55 8.93
CA THR A 451 -17.52 3.53 10.34
C THR A 451 -16.18 4.21 10.59
N ARG A 452 -15.35 4.33 9.56
CA ARG A 452 -14.04 5.00 9.59
C ARG A 452 -14.13 6.50 9.29
N ASN A 453 -15.31 7.00 8.92
CA ASN A 453 -15.54 8.43 8.69
C ASN A 453 -15.60 9.20 10.02
N TYR A 454 -14.48 9.23 10.73
CA TYR A 454 -14.40 9.87 12.06
C TYR A 454 -14.67 11.38 12.03
N ALA A 455 -14.46 12.04 10.89
CA ALA A 455 -14.81 13.45 10.71
C ALA A 455 -16.32 13.70 10.57
N LEU A 456 -17.13 12.64 10.52
CA LEU A 456 -18.59 12.66 10.38
C LEU A 456 -19.04 13.45 9.14
N ILE A 457 -18.33 13.30 8.04
CA ILE A 457 -18.62 14.00 6.79
C ILE A 457 -19.90 13.43 6.17
N TYR A 458 -20.81 14.32 5.82
CA TYR A 458 -22.05 13.97 5.13
C TYR A 458 -22.20 14.84 3.87
N MET A 459 -21.77 14.30 2.72
CA MET A 459 -21.78 15.01 1.43
C MET A 459 -22.42 14.14 0.35
N ASN A 460 -23.67 14.44 -0.02
CA ASN A 460 -24.41 13.66 -1.03
C ASN A 460 -23.70 13.67 -2.40
N ALA A 461 -23.12 14.79 -2.81
CA ALA A 461 -22.38 14.90 -4.06
C ALA A 461 -21.15 13.97 -4.06
N TYR A 462 -20.42 13.91 -2.96
CA TYR A 462 -19.29 12.99 -2.76
C TYR A 462 -19.73 11.53 -2.88
N ASN A 463 -20.80 11.15 -2.17
CA ASN A 463 -21.34 9.79 -2.23
C ASN A 463 -21.77 9.39 -3.65
N ILE A 464 -22.29 10.35 -4.45
CA ILE A 464 -22.63 10.10 -5.85
C ILE A 464 -21.35 9.84 -6.67
N LEU A 465 -20.33 10.69 -6.54
CA LEU A 465 -19.07 10.54 -7.26
C LEU A 465 -18.41 9.17 -6.95
N MET A 466 -18.30 8.81 -5.68
CA MET A 466 -17.74 7.54 -5.26
C MET A 466 -18.53 6.34 -5.80
N ARG A 467 -19.87 6.43 -5.79
CA ARG A 467 -20.73 5.38 -6.36
C ARG A 467 -20.58 5.25 -7.87
N VAL A 468 -20.49 6.36 -8.60
CA VAL A 468 -20.31 6.35 -10.05
C VAL A 468 -18.91 5.85 -10.41
N ALA A 469 -17.89 6.23 -9.65
CA ALA A 469 -16.54 5.69 -9.80
C ALA A 469 -16.53 4.17 -9.65
N ALA A 470 -17.15 3.64 -8.58
CA ALA A 470 -17.24 2.20 -8.35
C ALA A 470 -18.01 1.44 -9.45
N ALA A 471 -19.01 2.06 -10.06
CA ALA A 471 -19.81 1.47 -11.14
C ALA A 471 -19.22 1.71 -12.55
N SER A 472 -18.05 2.34 -12.66
CA SER A 472 -17.44 2.70 -13.94
C SER A 472 -16.73 1.51 -14.57
N THR A 473 -17.01 1.23 -15.85
CA THR A 473 -16.37 0.17 -16.63
C THR A 473 -15.11 0.65 -17.37
N SER A 474 -14.86 1.95 -17.41
CA SER A 474 -13.67 2.57 -18.00
C SER A 474 -12.74 3.03 -16.88
N ALA A 475 -11.46 2.64 -16.94
CA ALA A 475 -10.43 3.09 -16.01
C ALA A 475 -10.31 4.62 -16.00
N GLU A 476 -10.24 5.25 -17.19
CA GLU A 476 -10.12 6.71 -17.30
C GLU A 476 -11.34 7.45 -16.71
N ALA A 477 -12.55 6.93 -16.95
CA ALA A 477 -13.77 7.53 -16.40
C ALA A 477 -13.83 7.39 -14.88
N ARG A 478 -13.41 6.23 -14.34
CA ARG A 478 -13.32 5.99 -12.91
C ARG A 478 -12.34 6.96 -12.26
N ASP A 479 -11.14 7.07 -12.81
CA ASP A 479 -10.09 7.94 -12.28
C ASP A 479 -10.51 9.41 -12.29
N ALA A 480 -11.24 9.85 -13.33
CA ALA A 480 -11.81 11.19 -13.37
C ALA A 480 -12.83 11.44 -12.23
N TYR A 481 -13.70 10.47 -11.92
CA TYR A 481 -14.64 10.59 -10.81
C TYR A 481 -13.93 10.57 -9.44
N LEU A 482 -12.87 9.78 -9.27
CA LEU A 482 -12.07 9.76 -8.05
C LEU A 482 -11.32 11.09 -7.86
N LYS A 483 -10.78 11.67 -8.94
CA LYS A 483 -10.20 13.02 -8.93
C LYS A 483 -11.21 14.08 -8.49
N ASP A 484 -12.41 14.06 -9.07
CA ASP A 484 -13.47 15.01 -8.73
C ASP A 484 -13.93 14.82 -7.27
N ALA A 485 -13.96 13.59 -6.76
CA ALA A 485 -14.26 13.29 -5.37
C ALA A 485 -13.18 13.84 -4.43
N GLU A 486 -11.90 13.61 -4.72
CA GLU A 486 -10.78 14.17 -3.96
C GLU A 486 -10.85 15.70 -3.93
N TRP A 487 -11.03 16.32 -5.09
CA TRP A 487 -11.12 17.78 -5.19
C TRP A 487 -12.28 18.32 -4.35
N LEU A 488 -13.47 17.73 -4.45
CA LEU A 488 -14.66 18.16 -3.70
C LEU A 488 -14.45 18.06 -2.19
N LEU A 489 -13.83 16.98 -1.73
CA LEU A 489 -13.53 16.77 -0.31
C LEU A 489 -12.54 17.82 0.21
N LEU A 490 -11.49 18.10 -0.54
CA LEU A 490 -10.42 19.02 -0.16
C LEU A 490 -10.82 20.48 -0.34
N ASP A 491 -11.65 20.82 -1.34
CA ASP A 491 -12.18 22.18 -1.51
C ASP A 491 -13.04 22.61 -0.31
N THR A 492 -13.81 21.69 0.28
CA THR A 492 -14.57 21.99 1.49
C THR A 492 -13.74 21.96 2.78
N ALA A 493 -12.48 21.56 2.69
CA ALA A 493 -11.53 21.42 3.80
C ALA A 493 -12.10 20.65 5.01
N ASN A 494 -12.87 19.61 4.75
CA ASN A 494 -13.37 18.70 5.77
C ASN A 494 -12.27 17.78 6.31
N VAL A 495 -11.35 17.43 5.42
CA VAL A 495 -10.10 16.74 5.72
C VAL A 495 -8.98 17.57 5.13
N ILE A 496 -7.93 17.80 5.88
CA ILE A 496 -6.79 18.61 5.45
C ILE A 496 -5.54 17.73 5.45
N PRO A 497 -5.08 17.25 4.28
CA PRO A 497 -3.80 16.57 4.16
C PRO A 497 -2.64 17.48 4.58
N LEU A 498 -1.69 16.92 5.31
CA LEU A 498 -0.55 17.65 5.87
C LEU A 498 0.77 17.16 5.30
N TYR A 499 0.97 15.87 5.32
CA TYR A 499 2.20 15.20 4.89
C TYR A 499 1.92 13.82 4.35
N GLU A 500 2.84 13.31 3.55
CA GLU A 500 2.93 11.90 3.20
C GLU A 500 4.24 11.33 3.75
N LYS A 501 4.23 10.05 4.12
CA LYS A 501 5.41 9.36 4.58
C LYS A 501 6.03 8.60 3.42
N GLU A 502 7.14 9.09 2.92
CA GLU A 502 7.88 8.46 1.83
C GLU A 502 8.65 7.23 2.30
N GLN A 503 8.78 6.26 1.42
CA GLN A 503 9.62 5.12 1.66
C GLN A 503 11.05 5.38 1.17
N ALA A 504 11.98 5.53 2.10
CA ALA A 504 13.38 5.68 1.77
C ALA A 504 13.99 4.36 1.29
N TYR A 505 14.80 4.38 0.23
CA TYR A 505 15.55 3.21 -0.23
C TYR A 505 16.84 3.61 -0.94
N ALA A 506 17.79 2.68 -0.99
CA ALA A 506 19.01 2.81 -1.77
C ALA A 506 19.31 1.49 -2.49
N LEU A 507 19.48 1.54 -3.79
CA LEU A 507 19.92 0.41 -4.61
C LEU A 507 21.38 0.66 -5.03
N ARG A 508 22.22 -0.38 -4.95
CA ARG A 508 23.58 -0.27 -5.50
C ARG A 508 23.53 -0.06 -7.01
N GLY A 509 24.36 0.81 -7.56
CA GLY A 509 24.26 1.30 -8.93
C GLY A 509 24.36 0.24 -10.04
N ASP A 510 24.81 -0.99 -9.74
CA ASP A 510 24.86 -2.13 -10.64
C ASP A 510 23.66 -3.09 -10.46
N VAL A 511 22.73 -2.80 -9.56
CA VAL A 511 21.58 -3.65 -9.22
C VAL A 511 20.34 -3.23 -10.00
N THR A 512 19.61 -4.21 -10.50
CA THR A 512 18.30 -4.05 -11.16
C THR A 512 17.37 -5.21 -10.80
N GLY A 513 16.09 -5.13 -11.18
CA GLY A 513 15.10 -6.17 -10.95
C GLY A 513 14.54 -6.20 -9.52
N VAL A 514 14.70 -5.12 -8.77
CA VAL A 514 14.03 -4.91 -7.47
C VAL A 514 12.69 -4.25 -7.74
N VAL A 515 11.61 -4.77 -7.15
CA VAL A 515 10.25 -4.30 -7.38
C VAL A 515 9.58 -3.96 -6.05
N SER A 516 8.96 -2.79 -5.95
CA SER A 516 8.09 -2.41 -4.85
C SER A 516 6.62 -2.63 -5.24
N ASP A 517 5.79 -3.08 -4.30
CA ASP A 517 4.33 -3.13 -4.48
C ASP A 517 3.65 -1.76 -4.32
N GLY A 518 4.42 -0.71 -3.97
CA GLY A 518 3.90 0.62 -3.65
C GLY A 518 3.27 0.72 -2.25
N MET A 519 3.16 -0.39 -1.53
CA MET A 519 2.58 -0.49 -0.19
C MET A 519 3.64 -0.81 0.89
N GLY A 520 4.91 -0.67 0.53
CA GLY A 520 6.04 -0.86 1.42
C GLY A 520 6.71 -2.23 1.35
N ALA A 521 6.13 -3.21 0.68
CA ALA A 521 6.77 -4.49 0.48
C ALA A 521 7.60 -4.53 -0.82
N TRP A 522 8.64 -5.34 -0.82
CA TRP A 522 9.62 -5.41 -1.88
C TRP A 522 9.88 -6.85 -2.34
N TYR A 523 9.99 -7.06 -3.65
CA TYR A 523 10.34 -8.35 -4.22
C TYR A 523 11.74 -8.31 -4.83
N PHE A 524 12.61 -9.22 -4.38
CA PHE A 524 14.02 -9.31 -4.77
C PHE A 524 14.31 -10.52 -5.66
N GLY A 525 13.32 -11.34 -5.99
CA GLY A 525 13.51 -12.56 -6.77
C GLY A 525 14.05 -12.33 -8.17
N ALA A 526 13.79 -11.17 -8.77
CA ALA A 526 14.31 -10.77 -10.06
C ALA A 526 15.62 -9.95 -9.97
N LEU A 527 16.15 -9.72 -8.76
CA LEU A 527 17.37 -8.96 -8.53
C LEU A 527 18.57 -9.60 -9.24
N TRP A 528 19.30 -8.81 -9.96
CA TRP A 528 20.57 -9.21 -10.57
C TRP A 528 21.52 -8.03 -10.73
N ARG A 529 22.81 -8.32 -10.85
CA ARG A 529 23.87 -7.33 -11.03
C ARG A 529 24.24 -7.24 -12.50
N VAL A 530 24.24 -6.02 -13.03
CA VAL A 530 24.71 -5.74 -14.39
C VAL A 530 26.24 -5.74 -14.34
N GLU A 531 26.87 -6.63 -15.13
CA GLU A 531 28.33 -6.57 -15.32
C GLU A 531 28.69 -5.25 -16.03
N GLN A 532 29.55 -4.45 -15.39
CA GLN A 532 30.08 -3.20 -15.97
C GLN A 532 31.12 -3.50 -17.05
#